data_f576304911af5e7c7b2775a19a570af9
#
_entry.id   f576304911af5e7c7b2775a19a570af9
#
_cell.length_a   1.000
_cell.length_b   1.000
_cell.length_c   1.000
_cell.angle_alpha   90.00
_cell.angle_beta   90.00
_cell.angle_gamma   90.00
#
_symmetry.space_group_name_H-M   'P 1'
#
loop_
_entity.id
_entity.type
_entity.pdbx_description
1 polymer ?
#
loop_
_entity_poly.entity_id
_entity_poly.type
_entity_poly.pdbx_seq_one_letter_code
_entity_poly.pdbx_strand_id
1 'polypeptide(L)'
;WYTKIAWPGFKYKPNDKLKDHPHEQDGYGYIRLESLITKRNLNSTKNKKKFCAMINKNPEILRLNLFAFISSSYKKIDGFGPIFGNVTKQPKLKILKDYKFCLCPENSFYPGYITEKLIEAWFAGTIPIWSGSISSKGYINENSFINYQNFNEMGKFIQEIKRLDQNFEDYIDMYQQPLLLKKPEIKPIINFFREAIFNIANI
;
A
#
# COMPACT_ATOMS: atom_id res chain seq x y z
N TRP A 1 -8.35 3.20 5.67
CA TRP A 1 -7.14 2.47 6.11
C TRP A 1 -7.13 2.25 7.62
N TYR A 2 -7.92 3.00 8.37
CA TYR A 2 -8.05 2.83 9.82
C TYR A 2 -8.56 1.45 10.24
N THR A 3 -9.33 0.77 9.42
CA THR A 3 -9.93 -0.53 9.76
C THR A 3 -8.95 -1.70 9.78
N LYS A 4 -7.78 -1.56 9.13
CA LYS A 4 -6.75 -2.61 9.07
C LYS A 4 -5.58 -2.40 10.04
N ILE A 5 -5.56 -1.27 10.77
CA ILE A 5 -4.52 -0.97 11.73
C ILE A 5 -4.99 -1.36 13.13
N ALA A 6 -4.18 -2.15 13.85
CA ALA A 6 -4.39 -2.41 15.28
C ALA A 6 -4.03 -1.15 16.08
N TRP A 7 -5.04 -0.38 16.49
CA TRP A 7 -4.86 0.82 17.28
C TRP A 7 -4.57 0.51 18.74
N PRO A 8 -3.61 1.21 19.38
CA PRO A 8 -3.38 1.07 20.80
C PRO A 8 -4.63 1.39 21.61
N GLY A 9 -4.97 0.53 22.57
CA GLY A 9 -6.14 0.71 23.45
C GLY A 9 -7.41 -0.02 22.99
N PHE A 10 -7.48 -0.52 21.76
CA PHE A 10 -8.49 -1.49 21.39
C PHE A 10 -8.05 -2.87 21.85
N LYS A 11 -8.80 -3.47 22.78
CA LYS A 11 -8.60 -4.86 23.20
C LYS A 11 -9.01 -5.77 22.06
N TYR A 12 -8.05 -6.12 21.24
CA TYR A 12 -8.20 -7.13 20.22
C TYR A 12 -8.15 -8.50 20.90
N LYS A 13 -9.23 -9.26 20.86
CA LYS A 13 -9.20 -10.69 21.21
C LYS A 13 -8.83 -11.45 19.94
N PRO A 14 -7.66 -12.12 19.89
CA PRO A 14 -7.23 -12.90 18.72
C PRO A 14 -8.22 -14.00 18.31
N ASN A 15 -9.18 -14.34 19.19
CA ASN A 15 -10.17 -15.40 19.04
C ASN A 15 -11.60 -14.92 18.76
N ASP A 16 -11.84 -13.62 18.68
CA ASP A 16 -13.14 -13.18 18.18
C ASP A 16 -13.22 -13.64 16.73
N LYS A 17 -14.27 -14.40 16.42
CA LYS A 17 -14.58 -15.04 15.14
C LYS A 17 -14.65 -14.01 13.97
N LEU A 18 -13.52 -13.41 13.65
CA LEU A 18 -13.33 -12.62 12.44
C LEU A 18 -13.10 -13.50 11.22
N LYS A 19 -13.34 -14.83 11.37
CA LYS A 19 -13.20 -15.80 10.27
C LYS A 19 -14.01 -15.44 9.02
N ASP A 20 -15.03 -14.63 9.18
CA ASP A 20 -15.89 -14.18 8.08
C ASP A 20 -15.57 -12.75 7.61
N HIS A 21 -14.55 -12.09 8.17
CA HIS A 21 -14.20 -10.75 7.72
C HIS A 21 -13.44 -10.86 6.39
N PRO A 22 -13.87 -10.12 5.32
CA PRO A 22 -13.25 -10.22 3.99
C PRO A 22 -11.74 -9.93 3.99
N HIS A 23 -11.21 -9.35 5.06
CA HIS A 23 -9.79 -9.03 5.23
C HIS A 23 -8.91 -10.20 5.69
N GLU A 24 -9.46 -11.25 6.31
CA GLU A 24 -8.70 -12.47 6.59
C GLU A 24 -8.31 -13.23 5.32
N GLN A 25 -9.12 -13.12 4.28
CA GLN A 25 -8.85 -13.73 2.97
C GLN A 25 -7.60 -13.15 2.29
N ASP A 26 -7.22 -11.92 2.63
CA ASP A 26 -6.03 -11.26 2.08
C ASP A 26 -4.72 -11.68 2.79
N GLY A 27 -4.78 -12.41 3.91
CA GLY A 27 -3.63 -12.94 4.65
C GLY A 27 -2.87 -11.90 5.49
N TYR A 28 -3.43 -10.68 5.66
CA TYR A 28 -2.76 -9.61 6.40
C TYR A 28 -3.11 -9.59 7.89
N GLY A 29 -4.27 -10.12 8.29
CA GLY A 29 -4.77 -9.90 9.64
C GLY A 29 -4.81 -8.41 9.95
N TYR A 30 -4.44 -8.06 11.19
CA TYR A 30 -4.28 -6.66 11.60
C TYR A 30 -2.81 -6.22 11.55
N ILE A 31 -2.56 -5.17 10.79
CA ILE A 31 -1.24 -4.55 10.71
C ILE A 31 -1.01 -3.75 11.99
N ARG A 32 0.02 -4.09 12.74
CA ARG A 32 0.41 -3.31 13.93
C ARG A 32 0.96 -1.96 13.49
N LEU A 33 0.49 -0.90 14.13
CA LEU A 33 0.92 0.47 13.81
C LEU A 33 2.45 0.64 13.96
N GLU A 34 3.03 -0.01 14.94
CA GLU A 34 4.47 -0.03 15.20
C GLU A 34 5.28 -0.53 14.00
N SER A 35 4.74 -1.51 13.24
CA SER A 35 5.43 -2.01 12.05
C SER A 35 5.51 -0.99 10.91
N LEU A 36 4.58 -0.03 10.86
CA LEU A 36 4.55 0.99 9.82
C LEU A 36 5.51 2.17 10.08
N ILE A 37 5.92 2.38 11.35
CA ILE A 37 6.87 3.43 11.75
C ILE A 37 8.30 2.90 11.95
N THR A 38 8.52 1.62 11.71
CA THR A 38 9.82 0.96 11.89
C THR A 38 10.42 0.61 10.53
N LYS A 39 11.75 0.73 10.41
CA LYS A 39 12.48 0.28 9.21
C LYS A 39 12.24 -1.22 8.97
N ARG A 40 12.05 -1.59 7.70
CA ARG A 40 11.86 -2.99 7.32
C ARG A 40 13.15 -3.79 7.41
N ASN A 41 13.00 -5.08 7.77
CA ASN A 41 14.13 -6.00 7.80
C ASN A 41 14.53 -6.42 6.37
N LEU A 42 15.83 -6.42 6.09
CA LEU A 42 16.38 -6.79 4.79
C LEU A 42 16.30 -8.28 4.47
N ASN A 43 16.11 -9.16 5.46
CA ASN A 43 16.03 -10.60 5.21
C ASN A 43 14.93 -10.97 4.20
N SER A 44 13.86 -10.18 4.14
CA SER A 44 12.76 -10.39 3.19
C SER A 44 13.14 -10.03 1.75
N THR A 45 14.20 -9.27 1.51
CA THR A 45 14.64 -8.91 0.14
C THR A 45 15.35 -10.07 -0.56
N LYS A 46 15.95 -11.00 0.19
CA LYS A 46 16.66 -12.16 -0.36
C LYS A 46 15.79 -13.04 -1.26
N ASN A 47 14.48 -13.03 -1.06
CA ASN A 47 13.52 -13.86 -1.80
C ASN A 47 12.84 -13.10 -2.96
N LYS A 48 13.16 -11.82 -3.19
CA LYS A 48 12.56 -10.99 -4.23
C LYS A 48 13.12 -11.32 -5.62
N LYS A 49 12.58 -12.35 -6.27
CA LYS A 49 13.04 -12.84 -7.59
C LYS A 49 12.25 -12.25 -8.76
N LYS A 50 11.08 -11.66 -8.49
CA LYS A 50 10.17 -11.14 -9.51
C LYS A 50 10.13 -9.62 -9.49
N PHE A 51 9.90 -9.02 -10.65
CA PHE A 51 9.92 -7.58 -10.83
C PHE A 51 8.74 -6.90 -10.12
N CYS A 52 7.54 -7.00 -10.67
CA CYS A 52 6.38 -6.27 -10.22
C CYS A 52 5.10 -7.09 -10.37
N ALA A 53 4.21 -6.97 -9.40
CA ALA A 53 2.86 -7.52 -9.46
C ALA A 53 1.79 -6.41 -9.38
N MET A 54 0.63 -6.66 -10.00
CA MET A 54 -0.59 -5.88 -9.81
C MET A 54 -1.73 -6.83 -9.46
N ILE A 55 -2.41 -6.59 -8.33
CA ILE A 55 -3.55 -7.39 -7.89
C ILE A 55 -4.78 -6.51 -7.90
N ASN A 56 -5.68 -6.72 -8.86
CA ASN A 56 -6.82 -5.83 -9.04
C ASN A 56 -8.09 -6.56 -9.52
N LYS A 57 -9.25 -6.04 -9.06
CA LYS A 57 -10.57 -6.53 -9.50
C LYS A 57 -11.22 -5.57 -10.50
N ASN A 58 -11.05 -4.26 -10.31
CA ASN A 58 -11.76 -3.23 -11.06
C ASN A 58 -10.90 -2.64 -12.18
N PRO A 59 -11.40 -2.53 -13.41
CA PRO A 59 -10.66 -2.02 -14.57
C PRO A 59 -10.66 -0.49 -14.60
N GLU A 60 -9.93 0.15 -13.68
CA GLU A 60 -9.72 1.60 -13.70
C GLU A 60 -8.74 1.99 -14.81
N ILE A 61 -9.08 3.02 -15.60
CA ILE A 61 -8.31 3.45 -16.79
C ILE A 61 -6.85 3.77 -16.42
N LEU A 62 -6.62 4.58 -15.39
CA LEU A 62 -5.27 4.95 -14.97
C LEU A 62 -4.43 3.72 -14.61
N ARG A 63 -5.02 2.75 -13.93
CA ARG A 63 -4.34 1.50 -13.54
C ARG A 63 -3.91 0.69 -14.75
N LEU A 64 -4.82 0.52 -15.70
CA LEU A 64 -4.54 -0.25 -16.92
C LEU A 64 -3.50 0.46 -17.78
N ASN A 65 -3.55 1.79 -17.86
CA ASN A 65 -2.57 2.58 -18.59
C ASN A 65 -1.17 2.47 -17.96
N LEU A 66 -1.05 2.58 -16.62
CA LEU A 66 0.23 2.41 -15.94
C LEU A 66 0.76 0.98 -16.08
N PHE A 67 -0.11 -0.02 -15.97
CA PHE A 67 0.25 -1.43 -16.18
C PHE A 67 0.79 -1.67 -17.59
N ALA A 68 0.07 -1.19 -18.60
CA ALA A 68 0.46 -1.34 -20.01
C ALA A 68 1.75 -0.57 -20.30
N PHE A 69 1.85 0.67 -19.83
CA PHE A 69 3.03 1.50 -20.05
C PHE A 69 4.30 0.91 -19.45
N ILE A 70 4.29 0.53 -18.17
CA ILE A 70 5.46 -0.06 -17.52
C ILE A 70 5.83 -1.39 -18.20
N SER A 71 4.81 -2.21 -18.52
CA SER A 71 5.05 -3.53 -19.15
C SER A 71 5.66 -3.42 -20.54
N SER A 72 5.28 -2.41 -21.34
CA SER A 72 5.81 -2.19 -22.68
C SER A 72 7.14 -1.43 -22.70
N SER A 73 7.36 -0.52 -21.73
CA SER A 73 8.53 0.36 -21.73
C SER A 73 9.72 -0.21 -20.96
N TYR A 74 9.51 -1.23 -20.13
CA TYR A 74 10.60 -1.80 -19.32
C TYR A 74 10.49 -3.31 -19.12
N LYS A 75 9.69 -3.76 -18.17
CA LYS A 75 9.53 -5.18 -17.82
C LYS A 75 8.07 -5.50 -17.60
N LYS A 76 7.67 -6.70 -18.04
CA LYS A 76 6.30 -7.20 -17.85
C LYS A 76 5.91 -7.22 -16.38
N ILE A 77 4.73 -6.72 -16.07
CA ILE A 77 4.09 -6.82 -14.76
C ILE A 77 3.21 -8.08 -14.73
N ASP A 78 3.27 -8.84 -13.65
CA ASP A 78 2.36 -9.97 -13.44
C ASP A 78 1.03 -9.46 -12.91
N GLY A 79 -0.05 -9.61 -13.70
CA GLY A 79 -1.39 -9.23 -13.33
C GLY A 79 -2.14 -10.37 -12.63
N PHE A 80 -2.81 -10.07 -11.51
CA PHE A 80 -3.67 -11.00 -10.78
C PHE A 80 -5.06 -10.40 -10.57
N GLY A 81 -6.06 -11.24 -10.69
CA GLY A 81 -7.47 -10.88 -10.54
C GLY A 81 -8.27 -11.05 -11.82
N PRO A 82 -9.60 -10.85 -11.75
CA PRO A 82 -10.51 -11.11 -12.87
C PRO A 82 -10.16 -10.35 -14.15
N ILE A 83 -9.71 -9.10 -14.04
CA ILE A 83 -9.36 -8.26 -15.20
C ILE A 83 -8.16 -8.78 -16.00
N PHE A 84 -7.32 -9.62 -15.40
CA PHE A 84 -6.17 -10.23 -16.06
C PHE A 84 -6.40 -11.70 -16.45
N GLY A 85 -7.60 -12.23 -16.21
CA GLY A 85 -7.89 -13.66 -16.39
C GLY A 85 -7.11 -14.59 -15.45
N ASN A 86 -6.42 -14.04 -14.46
CA ASN A 86 -5.57 -14.77 -13.52
C ASN A 86 -6.13 -14.67 -12.10
N VAL A 87 -7.18 -15.45 -11.85
CA VAL A 87 -7.83 -15.50 -10.54
C VAL A 87 -7.12 -16.53 -9.67
N THR A 88 -6.62 -16.08 -8.53
CA THR A 88 -5.96 -16.93 -7.52
C THR A 88 -6.70 -16.89 -6.20
N LYS A 89 -6.70 -18.02 -5.48
CA LYS A 89 -7.17 -18.13 -4.08
C LYS A 89 -6.07 -17.80 -3.06
N GLN A 90 -4.85 -17.52 -3.52
CA GLN A 90 -3.76 -17.21 -2.61
C GLN A 90 -3.95 -15.81 -2.01
N PRO A 91 -3.68 -15.63 -0.71
CA PRO A 91 -3.67 -14.31 -0.09
C PRO A 91 -2.68 -13.35 -0.77
N LYS A 92 -3.03 -12.07 -0.89
CA LYS A 92 -2.17 -11.04 -1.52
C LYS A 92 -0.76 -11.02 -0.95
N LEU A 93 -0.63 -11.11 0.38
CA LEU A 93 0.66 -11.14 1.06
C LEU A 93 1.55 -12.27 0.54
N LYS A 94 0.98 -13.45 0.34
CA LYS A 94 1.71 -14.62 -0.15
C LYS A 94 2.15 -14.46 -1.60
N ILE A 95 1.36 -13.78 -2.42
CA ILE A 95 1.72 -13.46 -3.80
C ILE A 95 2.86 -12.43 -3.81
N LEU A 96 2.67 -11.31 -3.11
CA LEU A 96 3.56 -10.14 -3.18
C LEU A 96 4.94 -10.36 -2.57
N LYS A 97 5.11 -11.33 -1.66
CA LYS A 97 6.40 -11.58 -1.00
C LYS A 97 7.56 -11.86 -1.97
N ASP A 98 7.28 -12.38 -3.16
CA ASP A 98 8.29 -12.73 -4.15
C ASP A 98 8.65 -11.57 -5.11
N TYR A 99 7.91 -10.45 -5.03
CA TYR A 99 8.04 -9.29 -5.93
C TYR A 99 8.82 -8.14 -5.30
N LYS A 100 9.64 -7.47 -6.11
CA LYS A 100 10.32 -6.23 -5.70
C LYS A 100 9.34 -5.08 -5.57
N PHE A 101 8.42 -4.95 -6.53
CA PHE A 101 7.45 -3.86 -6.63
C PHE A 101 6.00 -4.37 -6.63
N CYS A 102 5.09 -3.49 -6.23
CA CYS A 102 3.64 -3.69 -6.38
C CYS A 102 3.02 -2.44 -7.01
N LEU A 103 2.44 -2.58 -8.21
CA LEU A 103 1.65 -1.52 -8.83
C LEU A 103 0.27 -1.47 -8.17
N CYS A 104 0.00 -0.42 -7.40
CA CYS A 104 -1.17 -0.31 -6.54
C CYS A 104 -1.83 1.08 -6.51
N PRO A 105 -2.20 1.66 -7.68
CA PRO A 105 -2.83 2.97 -7.73
C PRO A 105 -4.20 2.99 -7.04
N GLU A 106 -4.59 4.14 -6.52
CA GLU A 106 -5.94 4.33 -5.96
C GLU A 106 -7.02 4.31 -7.05
N ASN A 107 -8.27 4.11 -6.67
CA ASN A 107 -9.40 4.11 -7.60
C ASN A 107 -9.75 5.53 -8.06
N SER A 108 -9.48 6.51 -7.22
CA SER A 108 -9.87 7.90 -7.42
C SER A 108 -8.78 8.81 -6.89
N PHE A 109 -8.71 10.02 -7.44
CA PHE A 109 -7.75 11.03 -7.03
C PHE A 109 -8.46 12.15 -6.27
N TYR A 110 -8.38 12.10 -4.94
CA TYR A 110 -8.84 13.15 -4.04
C TYR A 110 -7.78 13.45 -2.97
N PRO A 111 -7.68 14.70 -2.51
CA PRO A 111 -6.75 15.04 -1.43
C PRO A 111 -6.95 14.17 -0.20
N GLY A 112 -5.91 13.43 0.20
CA GLY A 112 -5.95 12.52 1.36
C GLY A 112 -6.68 11.19 1.14
N TYR A 113 -7.10 10.88 -0.06
CA TYR A 113 -7.68 9.56 -0.37
C TYR A 113 -6.57 8.51 -0.45
N ILE A 114 -6.30 7.90 0.68
CA ILE A 114 -5.32 6.83 0.85
C ILE A 114 -6.06 5.63 1.43
N THR A 115 -6.07 4.53 0.69
CA THR A 115 -6.75 3.31 1.10
C THR A 115 -5.75 2.23 1.57
N GLU A 116 -6.25 1.02 1.73
CA GLU A 116 -5.45 -0.14 2.10
C GLU A 116 -4.32 -0.46 1.10
N LYS A 117 -4.42 0.01 -0.16
CA LYS A 117 -3.54 -0.42 -1.25
C LYS A 117 -2.08 -0.09 -0.99
N LEU A 118 -1.78 1.16 -0.62
CA LEU A 118 -0.43 1.61 -0.29
C LEU A 118 0.12 0.83 0.90
N ILE A 119 -0.69 0.70 1.96
CA ILE A 119 -0.29 0.07 3.21
C ILE A 119 -0.04 -1.42 3.01
N GLU A 120 -0.93 -2.14 2.34
CA GLU A 120 -0.81 -3.57 2.08
C GLU A 120 0.39 -3.89 1.19
N ALA A 121 0.61 -3.12 0.12
CA ALA A 121 1.76 -3.30 -0.76
C ALA A 121 3.07 -3.11 0.01
N TRP A 122 3.17 -2.04 0.81
CA TRP A 122 4.34 -1.79 1.63
C TRP A 122 4.54 -2.89 2.68
N PHE A 123 3.48 -3.27 3.40
CA PHE A 123 3.53 -4.30 4.45
C PHE A 123 3.87 -5.69 3.90
N ALA A 124 3.44 -6.00 2.68
CA ALA A 124 3.83 -7.23 1.97
C ALA A 124 5.32 -7.28 1.61
N GLY A 125 6.08 -6.23 1.93
CA GLY A 125 7.50 -6.16 1.65
C GLY A 125 7.82 -5.82 0.20
N THR A 126 6.94 -5.19 -0.56
CA THR A 126 7.26 -4.60 -1.86
C THR A 126 7.58 -3.12 -1.72
N ILE A 127 8.22 -2.51 -2.72
CA ILE A 127 8.16 -1.06 -2.91
C ILE A 127 6.88 -0.77 -3.69
N PRO A 128 5.92 -0.03 -3.11
CA PRO A 128 4.71 0.36 -3.83
C PRO A 128 5.01 1.29 -5.00
N ILE A 129 4.44 1.02 -6.16
CA ILE A 129 4.28 1.98 -7.26
C ILE A 129 2.83 2.45 -7.18
N TRP A 130 2.64 3.60 -6.57
CA TRP A 130 1.34 4.11 -6.16
C TRP A 130 0.95 5.37 -6.94
N SER A 131 -0.32 5.64 -7.05
CA SER A 131 -0.86 6.90 -7.57
C SER A 131 -2.01 7.34 -6.70
N GLY A 132 -1.84 8.47 -6.05
CA GLY A 132 -2.83 9.07 -5.17
C GLY A 132 -2.36 10.42 -4.65
N SER A 133 -3.19 11.08 -3.87
CA SER A 133 -2.91 12.40 -3.32
C SER A 133 -2.65 12.34 -1.82
N ILE A 134 -1.49 12.82 -1.40
CA ILE A 134 -1.13 12.94 0.02
C ILE A 134 -1.47 14.33 0.49
N SER A 135 -2.54 14.48 1.28
CA SER A 135 -2.87 15.73 1.94
C SER A 135 -2.38 15.81 3.39
N SER A 136 -2.08 14.67 3.99
CA SER A 136 -1.61 14.56 5.39
C SER A 136 -0.09 14.72 5.47
N LYS A 137 0.41 15.93 5.22
CA LYS A 137 1.84 16.26 5.37
C LYS A 137 2.34 15.84 6.75
N GLY A 138 3.46 15.12 6.79
CA GLY A 138 4.16 14.74 8.01
C GLY A 138 3.70 13.41 8.65
N TYR A 139 2.82 12.65 8.02
CA TYR A 139 2.50 11.28 8.47
C TYR A 139 3.04 10.21 7.51
N ILE A 140 2.80 10.36 6.22
CA ILE A 140 3.25 9.41 5.20
C ILE A 140 4.69 9.75 4.81
N ASN A 141 5.55 8.75 4.78
CA ASN A 141 6.92 8.89 4.31
C ASN A 141 6.99 8.63 2.80
N GLU A 142 7.04 9.70 2.03
CA GLU A 142 7.11 9.63 0.56
C GLU A 142 8.40 8.98 0.04
N ASN A 143 9.43 8.83 0.86
CA ASN A 143 10.65 8.12 0.49
C ASN A 143 10.49 6.57 0.55
N SER A 144 9.34 6.04 0.96
CA SER A 144 9.10 4.60 1.12
C SER A 144 8.39 3.95 -0.08
N PHE A 145 8.05 4.72 -1.11
CA PHE A 145 7.33 4.28 -2.31
C PHE A 145 7.52 5.24 -3.48
N ILE A 146 7.16 4.81 -4.68
CA ILE A 146 7.14 5.65 -5.87
C ILE A 146 5.72 6.19 -6.04
N ASN A 147 5.54 7.51 -5.94
CA ASN A 147 4.26 8.14 -6.27
C ASN A 147 4.29 8.66 -7.71
N TYR A 148 3.45 8.07 -8.58
CA TYR A 148 3.32 8.49 -9.97
C TYR A 148 3.03 10.00 -10.12
N GLN A 149 2.28 10.57 -9.19
CA GLN A 149 1.91 12.00 -9.22
C GLN A 149 3.09 12.97 -9.03
N ASN A 150 4.24 12.46 -8.57
CA ASN A 150 5.46 13.28 -8.42
C ASN A 150 6.23 13.44 -9.76
N PHE A 151 5.74 12.84 -10.85
CA PHE A 151 6.40 12.87 -12.15
C PHE A 151 5.56 13.62 -13.18
N ASN A 152 6.13 14.67 -13.76
CA ASN A 152 5.49 15.43 -14.84
C ASN A 152 5.57 14.72 -16.20
N GLU A 153 6.47 13.73 -16.32
CA GLU A 153 6.76 13.03 -17.55
C GLU A 153 6.82 11.52 -17.31
N MET A 154 6.15 10.75 -18.17
CA MET A 154 6.18 9.29 -18.13
C MET A 154 7.61 8.72 -18.27
N GLY A 155 8.48 9.43 -19.03
CA GLY A 155 9.88 9.05 -19.18
C GLY A 155 10.65 9.07 -17.86
N LYS A 156 10.48 10.11 -17.05
CA LYS A 156 11.12 10.23 -15.73
C LYS A 156 10.59 9.19 -14.74
N PHE A 157 9.29 8.93 -14.78
CA PHE A 157 8.67 7.89 -13.96
C PHE A 157 9.26 6.50 -14.25
N ILE A 158 9.39 6.13 -15.52
CA ILE A 158 9.97 4.82 -15.87
C ILE A 158 11.47 4.75 -15.57
N GLN A 159 12.21 5.86 -15.69
CA GLN A 159 13.62 5.93 -15.32
C GLN A 159 13.82 5.68 -13.82
N GLU A 160 12.95 6.21 -12.96
CA GLU A 160 13.01 5.96 -11.52
C GLU A 160 12.76 4.48 -11.18
N ILE A 161 11.78 3.84 -11.83
CA ILE A 161 11.53 2.41 -11.65
C ILE A 161 12.74 1.59 -12.09
N LYS A 162 13.36 1.93 -13.25
CA LYS A 162 14.57 1.28 -13.74
C LYS A 162 15.74 1.45 -12.78
N ARG A 163 15.97 2.66 -12.29
CA ARG A 163 17.04 2.98 -11.34
C ARG A 163 16.95 2.08 -10.11
N LEU A 164 15.79 2.03 -9.47
CA LEU A 164 15.55 1.18 -8.29
C LEU A 164 15.64 -0.31 -8.59
N ASP A 165 15.21 -0.76 -9.76
CA ASP A 165 15.28 -2.19 -10.10
C ASP A 165 16.70 -2.65 -10.43
N GLN A 166 17.53 -1.79 -10.99
CA GLN A 166 18.90 -2.10 -11.45
C GLN A 166 19.98 -1.79 -10.43
N ASN A 167 19.73 -0.82 -9.52
CA ASN A 167 20.65 -0.46 -8.46
C ASN A 167 20.15 -1.02 -7.13
N PHE A 168 20.89 -1.99 -6.58
CA PHE A 168 20.53 -2.65 -5.34
C PHE A 168 20.60 -1.73 -4.12
N GLU A 169 21.56 -0.80 -4.07
CA GLU A 169 21.70 0.14 -2.96
C GLU A 169 20.51 1.10 -2.91
N ASP A 170 20.15 1.70 -4.04
CA ASP A 170 18.98 2.57 -4.15
C ASP A 170 17.67 1.85 -3.79
N TYR A 171 17.55 0.58 -4.25
CA TYR A 171 16.41 -0.26 -3.89
C TYR A 171 16.32 -0.48 -2.39
N ILE A 172 17.43 -0.83 -1.74
CA ILE A 172 17.49 -1.09 -0.30
C ILE A 172 17.20 0.18 0.50
N ASP A 173 17.73 1.31 0.09
CA ASP A 173 17.49 2.60 0.75
C ASP A 173 16.01 2.95 0.78
N MET A 174 15.31 2.83 -0.35
CA MET A 174 13.86 3.04 -0.38
C MET A 174 13.10 1.92 0.36
N TYR A 175 13.52 0.67 0.18
CA TYR A 175 12.88 -0.49 0.80
C TYR A 175 12.86 -0.40 2.32
N GLN A 176 13.95 0.07 2.95
CA GLN A 176 14.06 0.17 4.40
C GLN A 176 13.23 1.31 5.00
N GLN A 177 12.81 2.29 4.21
CA GLN A 177 12.07 3.41 4.73
C GLN A 177 10.77 2.97 5.42
N PRO A 178 10.47 3.44 6.63
CA PRO A 178 9.17 3.22 7.26
C PRO A 178 8.08 3.91 6.43
N LEU A 179 6.87 3.34 6.40
CA LEU A 179 5.76 3.94 5.67
C LEU A 179 5.25 5.22 6.34
N LEU A 180 5.30 5.26 7.65
CA LEU A 180 4.87 6.42 8.45
C LEU A 180 6.06 7.06 9.14
N LEU A 181 6.11 8.40 9.13
CA LEU A 181 7.12 9.19 9.82
C LEU A 181 6.89 9.26 11.33
N LYS A 182 5.63 9.18 11.73
CA LYS A 182 5.22 9.22 13.14
C LYS A 182 3.92 8.45 13.35
N LYS A 183 3.66 8.11 14.60
CA LYS A 183 2.44 7.42 15.01
C LYS A 183 1.23 8.36 14.85
N PRO A 184 0.19 7.96 14.09
CA PRO A 184 -1.03 8.75 13.98
C PRO A 184 -1.75 8.84 15.33
N GLU A 185 -2.33 9.99 15.61
CA GLU A 185 -3.12 10.22 16.81
C GLU A 185 -4.58 9.92 16.55
N ILE A 186 -5.19 9.09 17.40
CA ILE A 186 -6.62 8.77 17.30
C ILE A 186 -7.51 9.76 18.06
N LYS A 187 -6.96 10.48 19.04
CA LYS A 187 -7.73 11.41 19.89
C LYS A 187 -8.53 12.46 19.09
N PRO A 188 -7.95 13.13 18.07
CA PRO A 188 -8.70 14.11 17.28
C PRO A 188 -9.94 13.51 16.61
N ILE A 189 -9.83 12.26 16.13
CA ILE A 189 -10.93 11.55 15.47
C ILE A 189 -12.03 11.22 16.48
N ILE A 190 -11.66 10.73 17.66
CA ILE A 190 -12.62 10.43 18.73
C ILE A 190 -13.35 11.70 19.16
N ASN A 191 -12.63 12.80 19.33
CA ASN A 191 -13.22 14.10 19.72
C ASN A 191 -14.18 14.60 18.65
N PHE A 192 -13.80 14.54 17.37
CA PHE A 192 -14.70 14.90 16.26
C PHE A 192 -16.02 14.12 16.30
N PHE A 193 -15.98 12.81 16.48
CA PHE A 193 -17.20 12.01 16.57
C PHE A 193 -18.01 12.30 17.83
N ARG A 194 -17.37 12.54 18.97
CA ARG A 194 -18.07 12.94 20.21
C ARG A 194 -18.80 14.25 20.04
N GLU A 195 -18.16 15.26 19.48
CA GLU A 195 -18.77 16.57 19.22
C GLU A 195 -19.93 16.46 18.22
N ALA A 196 -19.76 15.69 17.14
CA ALA A 196 -20.82 15.46 16.17
C ALA A 196 -22.04 14.78 16.79
N ILE A 197 -21.84 13.73 17.61
CA ILE A 197 -22.92 13.03 18.31
C ILE A 197 -23.59 13.95 19.32
N PHE A 198 -22.83 14.72 20.10
CA PHE A 198 -23.37 15.65 21.09
C PHE A 198 -24.25 16.73 20.45
N ASN A 199 -23.80 17.29 19.32
CA ASN A 199 -24.56 18.30 18.58
C ASN A 199 -25.88 17.75 18.02
N ILE A 200 -25.90 16.47 17.59
CA ILE A 200 -27.12 15.80 17.10
C ILE A 200 -28.08 15.50 18.26
N ALA A 201 -27.55 15.12 19.43
CA ALA A 201 -28.40 14.78 20.60
C ALA A 201 -29.03 16.00 21.28
N ASN A 202 -28.58 17.21 20.98
CA ASN A 202 -29.12 18.46 21.53
C ASN A 202 -29.98 19.25 20.53
N ILE A 203 -30.37 18.64 19.40
CA ILE A 203 -31.38 19.13 18.46
C ILE A 203 -32.74 18.45 18.79
#